data_4ef2a16af767a99f7b6c2cb57492ad63
#
_entry.id   4ef2a16af767a99f7b6c2cb57492ad63
#
_cell.length_a   1.000
_cell.length_b   1.000
_cell.length_c   1.000
_cell.angle_alpha   90.00
_cell.angle_beta   90.00
_cell.angle_gamma   90.00
#
_symmetry.space_group_name_H-M   'P 1'
#
loop_
_entity.id
_entity.type
_entity.pdbx_description
1 polymer ?
#
loop_
_entity_poly.entity_id
_entity_poly.type
_entity_poly.pdbx_seq_one_letter_code
_entity_poly.pdbx_strand_id
1 'polypeptide(L)'
;MSQRPDIHLYAAQTPNGIKISITLEELGLPYKVTKIDISKNTQKEPWFLEINPNGRIPALTDTFKDGKLIRLFESGSIQQYLVDEYDTEHKISYPRGTREYYETNSWV
;
A
#
# COMPACT_ATOMS: atom_id res chain seq x y z
N MET A 1 -4.74 -22.52 3.44
CA MET A 1 -5.71 -21.42 3.63
C MET A 1 -4.96 -20.11 3.70
N SER A 2 -5.32 -19.16 2.86
CA SER A 2 -4.67 -17.85 2.88
C SER A 2 -5.14 -17.03 4.07
N GLN A 3 -4.22 -16.27 4.65
CA GLN A 3 -4.49 -15.45 5.83
C GLN A 3 -4.33 -13.98 5.48
N ARG A 4 -5.22 -13.16 6.00
CA ARG A 4 -5.17 -11.72 5.87
C ARG A 4 -5.10 -11.06 7.25
N PRO A 5 -4.35 -9.98 7.37
CA PRO A 5 -3.51 -9.39 6.33
C PRO A 5 -2.21 -10.18 6.13
N ASP A 6 -1.68 -10.11 4.91
CA ASP A 6 -0.36 -10.67 4.57
C ASP A 6 0.40 -9.62 3.78
N ILE A 7 0.56 -8.46 4.39
CA ILE A 7 1.02 -7.25 3.73
C ILE A 7 2.54 -7.21 3.70
N HIS A 8 3.08 -6.93 2.52
CA HIS A 8 4.50 -6.70 2.33
C HIS A 8 4.68 -5.38 1.58
N LEU A 9 5.32 -4.43 2.22
CA LEU A 9 5.60 -3.12 1.65
C LEU A 9 7.01 -3.08 1.11
N TYR A 10 7.15 -2.57 -0.12
CA TYR A 10 8.44 -2.36 -0.78
C TYR A 10 8.63 -0.86 -0.96
N ALA A 11 9.57 -0.28 -0.22
CA ALA A 11 9.70 1.16 -0.17
C ALA A 11 11.11 1.59 0.21
N ALA A 12 11.41 2.88 -0.03
CA ALA A 12 12.57 3.54 0.52
C ALA A 12 12.08 4.66 1.45
N GLN A 13 13.01 5.37 2.08
CA GLN A 13 12.67 6.52 2.92
C GLN A 13 12.36 7.72 2.02
N THR A 14 11.23 7.67 1.34
CA THR A 14 10.71 8.73 0.51
C THR A 14 9.37 9.19 1.09
N PRO A 15 8.91 10.42 0.76
CA PRO A 15 7.60 10.88 1.26
C PRO A 15 6.47 9.90 0.95
N ASN A 16 6.45 9.32 -0.25
CA ASN A 16 5.40 8.38 -0.62
C ASN A 16 5.48 7.06 0.16
N GLY A 17 6.69 6.56 0.40
CA GLY A 17 6.87 5.35 1.20
C GLY A 17 6.49 5.56 2.66
N ILE A 18 6.89 6.70 3.22
CA ILE A 18 6.56 7.06 4.60
C ILE A 18 5.04 7.19 4.76
N LYS A 19 4.36 7.76 3.78
CA LYS A 19 2.90 7.91 3.77
C LYS A 19 2.21 6.56 3.96
N ILE A 20 2.65 5.54 3.25
CA ILE A 20 2.07 4.20 3.36
C ILE A 20 2.37 3.57 4.72
N SER A 21 3.60 3.73 5.23
CA SER A 21 3.96 3.23 6.55
C SER A 21 3.08 3.85 7.64
N ILE A 22 2.85 5.15 7.57
CA ILE A 22 1.97 5.83 8.53
C ILE A 22 0.55 5.25 8.46
N THR A 23 0.03 5.03 7.26
CA THR A 23 -1.30 4.44 7.08
C THR A 23 -1.39 3.06 7.74
N LEU A 24 -0.38 2.22 7.51
CA LEU A 24 -0.35 0.88 8.10
C LEU A 24 -0.28 0.92 9.62
N GLU A 25 0.53 1.83 10.17
CA GLU A 25 0.65 1.99 11.63
C GLU A 25 -0.66 2.49 12.24
N GLU A 26 -1.31 3.46 11.61
CA GLU A 26 -2.59 3.99 12.10
C GLU A 26 -3.70 2.94 12.08
N LEU A 27 -3.67 2.03 11.10
CA LEU A 27 -4.63 0.94 11.02
C LEU A 27 -4.28 -0.22 11.96
N GLY A 28 -3.10 -0.20 12.57
CA GLY A 28 -2.67 -1.28 13.46
C GLY A 28 -2.44 -2.60 12.76
N LEU A 29 -2.10 -2.57 11.47
CA LEU A 29 -1.93 -3.79 10.68
C LEU A 29 -0.50 -4.32 10.79
N PRO A 30 -0.32 -5.64 10.93
CA PRO A 30 1.02 -6.23 10.82
C PRO A 30 1.46 -6.20 9.35
N TYR A 31 2.73 -5.91 9.13
CA TYR A 31 3.27 -5.88 7.77
C TYR A 31 4.78 -6.10 7.78
N LYS A 32 5.30 -6.59 6.65
CA LYS A 32 6.72 -6.70 6.41
C LYS A 32 7.17 -5.57 5.51
N VAL A 33 8.43 -5.16 5.66
CA VAL A 33 8.99 -4.10 4.82
C VAL A 33 10.29 -4.59 4.21
N THR A 34 10.40 -4.42 2.90
CA THR A 34 11.67 -4.57 2.19
C THR A 34 12.12 -3.19 1.73
N LYS A 35 13.28 -2.77 2.20
CA LYS A 35 13.87 -1.51 1.77
C LYS A 35 14.43 -1.65 0.37
N ILE A 36 14.05 -0.72 -0.50
CA ILE A 36 14.55 -0.68 -1.88
C ILE A 36 15.64 0.38 -1.95
N ASP A 37 16.82 -0.02 -2.41
CA ASP A 37 17.94 0.90 -2.56
C ASP A 37 17.88 1.55 -3.95
N ILE A 38 17.32 2.74 -4.01
CA ILE A 38 17.15 3.48 -5.26
C ILE A 38 18.50 3.77 -5.91
N SER A 39 19.53 4.03 -5.09
CA SER A 39 20.86 4.37 -5.60
C SER A 39 21.50 3.21 -6.35
N LYS A 40 21.08 1.98 -6.05
CA LYS A 40 21.59 0.76 -6.71
C LYS A 40 20.63 0.26 -7.79
N ASN A 41 19.57 1.01 -8.12
CA ASN A 41 18.54 0.62 -9.08
C ASN A 41 17.86 -0.71 -8.75
N THR A 42 17.72 -1.02 -7.46
CA THR A 42 17.03 -2.25 -7.02
C THR A 42 15.60 -2.30 -7.55
N GLN A 43 14.94 -1.12 -7.71
CA GLN A 43 13.60 -1.03 -8.24
C GLN A 43 13.49 -1.43 -9.72
N LYS A 44 14.62 -1.61 -10.40
CA LYS A 44 14.65 -2.04 -11.80
C LYS A 44 15.03 -3.51 -11.96
N GLU A 45 15.29 -4.20 -10.85
CA GLU A 45 15.62 -5.63 -10.91
C GLU A 45 14.41 -6.46 -11.32
N PRO A 46 14.63 -7.57 -12.03
CA PRO A 46 13.53 -8.40 -12.56
C PRO A 46 12.49 -8.82 -11.51
N TRP A 47 12.94 -9.18 -10.31
CA TRP A 47 12.02 -9.62 -9.26
C TRP A 47 11.08 -8.50 -8.82
N PHE A 48 11.58 -7.26 -8.79
CA PHE A 48 10.74 -6.12 -8.42
C PHE A 48 9.81 -5.72 -9.57
N LEU A 49 10.27 -5.82 -10.80
CA LEU A 49 9.45 -5.50 -11.97
C LEU A 49 8.25 -6.44 -12.11
N GLU A 50 8.33 -7.65 -11.55
CA GLU A 50 7.17 -8.53 -11.48
C GLU A 50 6.11 -7.99 -10.53
N ILE A 51 6.50 -7.23 -9.52
CA ILE A 51 5.57 -6.60 -8.57
C ILE A 51 5.03 -5.31 -9.14
N ASN A 52 5.92 -4.47 -9.69
CA ASN A 52 5.56 -3.21 -10.30
C ASN A 52 6.30 -3.03 -11.62
N PRO A 53 5.62 -3.25 -12.76
CA PRO A 53 6.27 -3.11 -14.08
C PRO A 53 6.86 -1.74 -14.34
N ASN A 54 6.38 -0.69 -13.65
CA ASN A 54 6.91 0.66 -13.80
C ASN A 54 8.26 0.84 -13.10
N GLY A 55 8.67 -0.12 -12.28
CA GLY A 55 9.95 -0.06 -11.57
C GLY A 55 10.06 1.14 -10.66
N ARG A 56 9.01 1.44 -9.90
CA ARG A 56 8.95 2.56 -8.97
C ARG A 56 8.46 2.09 -7.62
N ILE A 57 8.80 2.83 -6.58
CA ILE A 57 8.32 2.61 -5.23
C ILE A 57 7.35 3.75 -4.87
N PRO A 58 6.44 3.54 -3.91
CA PRO A 58 6.21 2.31 -3.17
C PRO A 58 5.44 1.26 -3.99
N ALA A 59 5.56 0.01 -3.56
CA ALA A 59 4.73 -1.08 -4.05
C ALA A 59 4.32 -1.92 -2.83
N LEU A 60 3.21 -2.65 -2.97
CA LEU A 60 2.68 -3.45 -1.87
C LEU A 60 2.06 -4.71 -2.41
N THR A 61 2.29 -5.81 -1.71
CA THR A 61 1.59 -7.06 -1.99
C THR A 61 0.78 -7.46 -0.77
N ASP A 62 -0.29 -8.19 -1.00
CA ASP A 62 -1.16 -8.71 0.05
C ASP A 62 -1.86 -9.95 -0.48
N THR A 63 -2.51 -10.67 0.40
CA THR A 63 -3.47 -11.70 0.01
C THR A 63 -4.85 -11.05 -0.06
N PHE A 64 -5.44 -11.02 -1.24
CA PHE A 64 -6.75 -10.42 -1.41
C PHE A 64 -7.84 -11.33 -0.81
N LYS A 65 -9.03 -10.80 -0.63
CA LYS A 65 -10.13 -11.55 -0.01
C LYS A 65 -10.55 -12.80 -0.77
N ASP A 66 -10.15 -12.93 -2.04
CA ASP A 66 -10.36 -14.14 -2.84
C ASP A 66 -9.29 -15.21 -2.59
N GLY A 67 -8.33 -14.93 -1.70
CA GLY A 67 -7.24 -15.83 -1.38
C GLY A 67 -6.04 -15.77 -2.30
N LYS A 68 -6.07 -14.89 -3.30
CA LYS A 68 -5.00 -14.77 -4.29
C LYS A 68 -4.14 -13.55 -4.00
N LEU A 69 -2.89 -13.59 -4.48
CA LEU A 69 -1.98 -12.47 -4.36
C LEU A 69 -2.50 -11.26 -5.14
N ILE A 70 -2.46 -10.10 -4.49
CA ILE A 70 -2.71 -8.82 -5.16
C ILE A 70 -1.43 -7.98 -5.09
N ARG A 71 -1.13 -7.30 -6.19
CA ARG A 71 0.03 -6.41 -6.32
C ARG A 71 -0.46 -5.01 -6.59
N LEU A 72 0.04 -4.06 -5.83
CA LEU A 72 -0.40 -2.68 -5.89
C LEU A 72 0.79 -1.74 -6.03
N PHE A 73 0.62 -0.70 -6.79
CA PHE A 73 1.59 0.36 -6.94
C PHE A 73 0.85 1.70 -7.06
N GLU A 74 1.58 2.81 -7.02
CA GLU A 74 1.06 4.16 -6.83
C GLU A 74 0.53 4.36 -5.41
N SER A 75 1.10 5.34 -4.71
CA SER A 75 0.80 5.55 -3.29
C SER A 75 -0.69 5.81 -3.03
N GLY A 76 -1.36 6.53 -3.93
CA GLY A 76 -2.79 6.80 -3.78
C GLY A 76 -3.62 5.52 -3.87
N SER A 77 -3.30 4.65 -4.84
CA SER A 77 -4.00 3.37 -5.00
C SER A 77 -3.76 2.45 -3.82
N ILE A 78 -2.54 2.42 -3.30
CA ILE A 78 -2.20 1.60 -2.14
C ILE A 78 -3.00 2.07 -0.93
N GLN A 79 -3.05 3.38 -0.67
CA GLN A 79 -3.81 3.93 0.45
C GLN A 79 -5.30 3.63 0.31
N GLN A 80 -5.85 3.79 -0.90
CA GLN A 80 -7.25 3.48 -1.15
C GLN A 80 -7.57 2.03 -0.85
N TYR A 81 -6.71 1.12 -1.30
CA TYR A 81 -6.87 -0.31 -1.03
C TYR A 81 -6.88 -0.58 0.48
N LEU A 82 -5.92 0.00 1.20
CA LEU A 82 -5.79 -0.25 2.64
C LEU A 82 -7.02 0.25 3.41
N VAL A 83 -7.52 1.44 3.08
CA VAL A 83 -8.71 1.94 3.77
C VAL A 83 -9.97 1.18 3.37
N ASP A 84 -10.11 0.83 2.11
CA ASP A 84 -11.29 0.10 1.65
C ASP A 84 -11.37 -1.31 2.25
N GLU A 85 -10.23 -1.98 2.39
CA GLU A 85 -10.21 -3.37 2.86
C GLU A 85 -10.07 -3.50 4.38
N TYR A 86 -9.39 -2.55 5.04
CA TYR A 86 -9.03 -2.70 6.44
C TYR A 86 -9.56 -1.63 7.38
N ASP A 87 -9.98 -0.47 6.87
CA ASP A 87 -10.52 0.59 7.72
C ASP A 87 -12.05 0.58 7.75
N THR A 88 -12.63 -0.58 8.08
CA THR A 88 -14.08 -0.77 8.08
C THR A 88 -14.79 0.10 9.13
N GLU A 89 -14.08 0.52 10.18
CA GLU A 89 -14.62 1.38 11.23
C GLU A 89 -14.38 2.87 10.96
N HIS A 90 -13.75 3.19 9.83
CA HIS A 90 -13.48 4.58 9.40
C HIS A 90 -12.68 5.38 10.41
N LYS A 91 -11.63 4.78 10.98
CA LYS A 91 -10.74 5.46 11.93
C LYS A 91 -9.89 6.53 11.27
N ILE A 92 -9.52 6.31 10.00
CA ILE A 92 -8.67 7.23 9.24
C ILE A 92 -9.27 7.59 7.89
N SER A 93 -10.52 7.21 7.65
CA SER A 93 -11.22 7.45 6.39
C SER A 93 -12.67 7.80 6.66
N TYR A 94 -13.39 8.16 5.60
CA TYR A 94 -14.80 8.51 5.69
C TYR A 94 -15.62 7.56 4.83
N PRO A 95 -16.90 7.34 5.20
CA PRO A 95 -17.78 6.49 4.40
C PRO A 95 -17.86 6.98 2.96
N ARG A 96 -17.84 6.03 2.02
CA ARG A 96 -17.94 6.33 0.59
C ARG A 96 -19.23 7.09 0.31
N GLY A 97 -19.14 8.11 -0.55
CA GLY A 97 -20.28 8.94 -0.91
C GLY A 97 -20.47 10.17 -0.03
N THR A 98 -19.69 10.33 1.04
CA THR A 98 -19.75 11.56 1.85
C THR A 98 -18.87 12.64 1.24
N ARG A 99 -19.16 13.90 1.60
CA ARG A 99 -18.33 15.02 1.16
C ARG A 99 -16.88 14.83 1.62
N GLU A 100 -16.70 14.43 2.86
CA GLU A 100 -15.41 14.25 3.51
C GLU A 100 -14.58 13.18 2.78
N TYR A 101 -15.24 12.13 2.30
CA TYR A 101 -14.58 11.09 1.53
C TYR A 101 -13.94 11.66 0.26
N TYR A 102 -14.67 12.45 -0.49
CA TYR A 102 -14.16 13.02 -1.74
C TYR A 102 -13.11 14.08 -1.49
N GLU A 103 -13.30 14.93 -0.48
CA GLU A 103 -12.31 15.94 -0.14
C GLU A 103 -10.99 15.29 0.30
N THR A 104 -11.08 14.22 1.12
CA THR A 104 -9.90 13.47 1.56
C THR A 104 -9.13 12.88 0.38
N ASN A 105 -9.84 12.30 -0.60
CA ASN A 105 -9.21 11.70 -1.76
C ASN A 105 -8.42 12.72 -2.60
N SER A 106 -8.81 13.96 -2.55
CA SER A 106 -8.08 15.02 -3.28
C SER A 106 -6.69 15.27 -2.72
N TRP A 107 -6.43 14.88 -1.49
CA TRP A 107 -5.14 15.08 -0.83
C TRP A 107 -4.20 13.87 -0.90
N VAL A 108 -4.65 12.78 -1.50
CA VAL A 108 -3.88 11.52 -1.61
C VAL A 108 -2.92 11.51 -2.78
#